data_b6caffc9410e7ab9cc1e794372987646
#
_entry.id   b6caffc9410e7ab9cc1e794372987646
#
_cell.length_a   1.000
_cell.length_b   1.000
_cell.length_c   1.000
_cell.angle_alpha   90.00
_cell.angle_beta   90.00
_cell.angle_gamma   90.00
#
_symmetry.space_group_name_H-M   'P 1'
#
loop_
_entity.id
_entity.type
_entity.pdbx_description
1 polymer ?
#
loop_
_entity_poly.entity_id
_entity_poly.type
_entity_poly.pdbx_seq_one_letter_code
_entity_poly.pdbx_strand_id
1 'polypeptide(L)'
;MQHFPFWLALAAGLGTACLLGGVSAAAEDFPAVPVATATTQGTWETRGDGSRCYYDADGTPVTGEVTIDGTAYLFDYTGTQKTGWRTVDGERRYYDPETGELVLGWVESGGYRYYTDDSGLKETGEQEIDGHRYSFSETYGTQDTGIHAF
;
A
#
# COMPACT_ATOMS: atom_id res chain seq x y z
N MET A 1 10.49 -37.33 -40.54
CA MET A 1 11.38 -37.29 -39.38
C MET A 1 11.94 -35.86 -39.34
N GLN A 2 11.36 -34.98 -38.51
CA GLN A 2 11.86 -33.63 -38.28
C GLN A 2 12.15 -33.48 -36.80
N HIS A 3 13.41 -33.25 -36.49
CA HIS A 3 13.93 -32.97 -35.16
C HIS A 3 13.63 -31.51 -34.82
N PHE A 4 12.86 -31.30 -33.72
CA PHE A 4 12.78 -29.99 -33.11
C PHE A 4 13.91 -29.84 -32.09
N PRO A 5 14.72 -28.79 -32.16
CA PRO A 5 15.71 -28.51 -31.13
C PRO A 5 15.01 -27.93 -29.90
N PHE A 6 15.25 -28.56 -28.79
CA PHE A 6 14.91 -28.10 -27.44
C PHE A 6 15.78 -26.87 -27.14
N TRP A 7 15.19 -25.70 -27.17
CA TRP A 7 15.84 -24.49 -26.65
C TRP A 7 15.59 -24.42 -25.15
N LEU A 8 16.61 -24.78 -24.41
CA LEU A 8 16.70 -24.52 -22.98
C LEU A 8 16.97 -23.03 -22.79
N ALA A 9 15.95 -22.25 -22.57
CA ALA A 9 16.10 -20.85 -22.17
C ALA A 9 16.49 -20.82 -20.69
N LEU A 10 17.79 -20.69 -20.46
CA LEU A 10 18.35 -20.31 -19.18
C LEU A 10 18.04 -18.83 -18.97
N ALA A 11 16.95 -18.54 -18.29
CA ALA A 11 16.67 -17.18 -17.83
C ALA A 11 17.60 -16.89 -16.63
N ALA A 12 18.76 -16.33 -16.95
CA ALA A 12 19.59 -15.65 -15.97
C ALA A 12 18.83 -14.40 -15.52
N GLY A 13 18.34 -14.42 -14.30
CA GLY A 13 17.75 -13.26 -13.64
C GLY A 13 18.81 -12.18 -13.48
N LEU A 14 18.88 -11.27 -14.40
CA LEU A 14 19.54 -9.98 -14.21
C LEU A 14 18.51 -9.04 -13.62
N GLY A 15 18.62 -8.81 -12.32
CA GLY A 15 17.94 -7.72 -11.66
C GLY A 15 18.23 -6.40 -12.36
N THR A 16 17.31 -5.96 -13.19
CA THR A 16 17.44 -4.66 -13.84
C THR A 16 16.92 -3.61 -12.88
N ALA A 17 17.88 -2.89 -12.35
CA ALA A 17 17.74 -1.70 -11.53
C ALA A 17 16.48 -0.87 -11.84
N CYS A 18 15.69 -0.60 -10.82
CA CYS A 18 14.89 0.61 -10.76
C CYS A 18 15.87 1.80 -10.79
N LEU A 19 15.99 2.44 -11.94
CA LEU A 19 16.88 3.57 -12.14
C LEU A 19 16.46 4.77 -11.30
N LEU A 20 17.44 5.31 -10.60
CA LEU A 20 17.44 6.57 -9.90
C LEU A 20 16.92 7.71 -10.76
N GLY A 21 15.88 8.36 -10.30
CA GLY A 21 15.48 9.68 -10.74
C GLY A 21 14.95 10.43 -9.53
N GLY A 22 15.80 11.24 -8.91
CA GLY A 22 15.38 12.17 -7.87
C GLY A 22 14.46 13.21 -8.49
N VAL A 23 13.24 13.30 -8.02
CA VAL A 23 12.33 14.43 -8.25
C VAL A 23 11.64 14.79 -6.96
N SER A 24 11.69 16.08 -6.71
CA SER A 24 11.04 16.87 -5.70
C SER A 24 9.63 16.40 -5.32
N ALA A 25 9.33 16.41 -4.02
CA ALA A 25 8.03 16.11 -3.44
C ALA A 25 6.93 17.01 -4.02
N ALA A 26 6.26 16.51 -5.05
CA ALA A 26 4.94 16.96 -5.45
C ALA A 26 3.94 15.91 -4.94
N ALA A 27 2.73 16.34 -4.59
CA ALA A 27 1.64 15.48 -4.19
C ALA A 27 1.57 14.26 -5.13
N GLU A 28 1.89 13.07 -4.59
CA GLU A 28 1.93 11.85 -5.37
C GLU A 28 0.48 11.46 -5.68
N ASP A 29 0.01 11.89 -6.84
CA ASP A 29 -1.22 11.40 -7.43
C ASP A 29 -0.90 10.02 -8.02
N PHE A 30 -1.28 8.96 -7.30
CA PHE A 30 -1.15 7.60 -7.80
C PHE A 30 -2.19 7.42 -8.91
N PRO A 31 -1.79 7.05 -10.15
CA PRO A 31 -2.77 6.79 -11.18
C PRO A 31 -3.71 5.67 -10.72
N ALA A 32 -5.01 5.88 -10.95
CA ALA A 32 -6.03 4.85 -10.77
C ALA A 32 -5.68 3.65 -11.65
N VAL A 33 -5.02 2.67 -11.07
CA VAL A 33 -4.77 1.39 -11.71
C VAL A 33 -5.85 0.44 -11.17
N PRO A 34 -6.52 -0.33 -12.03
CA PRO A 34 -7.47 -1.32 -11.54
C PRO A 34 -6.76 -2.16 -10.49
N VAL A 35 -7.41 -2.35 -9.34
CA VAL A 35 -6.92 -3.22 -8.27
C VAL A 35 -6.48 -4.52 -8.92
N ALA A 36 -5.18 -4.68 -9.10
CA ALA A 36 -4.63 -5.89 -9.66
C ALA A 36 -4.82 -6.98 -8.62
N THR A 37 -5.84 -7.80 -8.86
CA THR A 37 -6.18 -8.91 -7.99
C THR A 37 -5.00 -9.87 -7.94
N ALA A 38 -4.43 -9.97 -6.75
CA ALA A 38 -3.64 -11.04 -6.19
C ALA A 38 -2.86 -11.92 -7.17
N THR A 39 -1.60 -11.77 -7.19
CA THR A 39 -0.72 -12.86 -7.58
C THR A 39 -0.09 -13.46 -6.34
N THR A 40 -0.57 -14.63 -5.93
CA THR A 40 0.02 -15.48 -4.90
C THR A 40 1.39 -16.07 -5.31
N GLN A 41 1.94 -15.66 -6.43
CA GLN A 41 3.21 -16.15 -6.97
C GLN A 41 4.09 -14.98 -7.38
N GLY A 42 4.83 -14.50 -6.41
CA GLY A 42 5.79 -13.45 -6.65
C GLY A 42 6.87 -13.46 -5.58
N THR A 43 7.77 -12.51 -5.64
CA THR A 43 8.92 -12.45 -4.73
C THR A 43 9.10 -11.07 -4.16
N TRP A 44 9.21 -10.99 -2.83
CA TRP A 44 9.63 -9.80 -2.14
C TRP A 44 11.14 -9.59 -2.28
N GLU A 45 11.55 -8.38 -2.54
CA GLU A 45 12.94 -7.95 -2.54
C GLU A 45 13.12 -6.72 -1.66
N THR A 46 14.18 -6.70 -0.87
CA THR A 46 14.63 -5.53 -0.12
C THR A 46 15.90 -5.00 -0.78
N ARG A 47 15.86 -3.75 -1.20
CA ARG A 47 17.00 -3.08 -1.84
C ARG A 47 18.06 -2.67 -0.81
N GLY A 48 19.23 -2.30 -1.29
CA GLY A 48 20.35 -1.86 -0.47
C GLY A 48 20.10 -0.59 0.34
N ASP A 49 19.11 0.21 -0.03
CA ASP A 49 18.64 1.40 0.70
C ASP A 49 17.55 1.09 1.75
N GLY A 50 17.17 -0.18 1.89
CA GLY A 50 16.11 -0.64 2.79
C GLY A 50 14.70 -0.58 2.20
N SER A 51 14.52 -0.05 0.99
CA SER A 51 13.22 -0.02 0.33
C SER A 51 12.78 -1.44 -0.12
N ARG A 52 11.47 -1.69 -0.12
CA ARG A 52 10.90 -2.99 -0.49
C ARG A 52 10.16 -2.89 -1.81
N CYS A 53 10.26 -3.94 -2.61
CA CYS A 53 9.53 -4.16 -3.86
C CYS A 53 8.94 -5.55 -3.87
N TYR A 54 7.89 -5.74 -4.67
CA TYR A 54 7.36 -7.04 -4.98
C TYR A 54 7.37 -7.25 -6.49
N TYR A 55 7.84 -8.40 -6.93
CA TYR A 55 7.87 -8.78 -8.35
C TYR A 55 6.84 -9.87 -8.58
N ASP A 56 6.07 -9.78 -9.62
CA ASP A 56 5.13 -10.82 -10.02
C ASP A 56 5.84 -12.07 -10.56
N ALA A 57 5.07 -13.06 -10.99
CA ALA A 57 5.61 -14.33 -11.52
C ALA A 57 6.48 -14.17 -12.77
N ASP A 58 6.26 -13.08 -13.52
CA ASP A 58 7.02 -12.76 -14.72
C ASP A 58 8.29 -11.94 -14.41
N GLY A 59 8.51 -11.62 -13.14
CA GLY A 59 9.63 -10.80 -12.68
C GLY A 59 9.43 -9.30 -12.93
N THR A 60 8.19 -8.84 -13.11
CA THR A 60 7.85 -7.43 -13.27
C THR A 60 7.53 -6.83 -11.91
N PRO A 61 8.09 -5.64 -11.55
CA PRO A 61 7.74 -4.99 -10.31
C PRO A 61 6.28 -4.53 -10.34
N VAL A 62 5.53 -4.85 -9.27
CA VAL A 62 4.14 -4.40 -9.14
C VAL A 62 4.09 -2.92 -8.76
N THR A 63 3.02 -2.24 -9.17
CA THR A 63 2.78 -0.82 -8.88
C THR A 63 1.33 -0.59 -8.50
N GLY A 64 1.04 0.51 -7.82
CA GLY A 64 -0.29 0.81 -7.32
C GLY A 64 -0.66 0.00 -6.08
N GLU A 65 -1.95 -0.07 -5.76
CA GLU A 65 -2.45 -0.93 -4.67
C GLU A 65 -2.63 -2.35 -5.17
N VAL A 66 -1.98 -3.30 -4.52
CA VAL A 66 -1.96 -4.72 -4.91
C VAL A 66 -2.24 -5.59 -3.69
N THR A 67 -3.10 -6.60 -3.86
CA THR A 67 -3.35 -7.61 -2.84
C THR A 67 -2.38 -8.78 -3.04
N ILE A 68 -1.58 -9.08 -2.03
CA ILE A 68 -0.61 -10.16 -2.00
C ILE A 68 -0.98 -11.07 -0.82
N ASP A 69 -1.26 -12.35 -1.09
CA ASP A 69 -1.68 -13.32 -0.08
C ASP A 69 -2.86 -12.85 0.82
N GLY A 70 -3.80 -12.10 0.24
CA GLY A 70 -4.99 -11.59 0.92
C GLY A 70 -4.80 -10.27 1.66
N THR A 71 -3.60 -9.70 1.66
CA THR A 71 -3.28 -8.43 2.30
C THR A 71 -2.96 -7.36 1.24
N ALA A 72 -3.52 -6.16 1.39
CA ALA A 72 -3.29 -5.06 0.47
C ALA A 72 -2.03 -4.28 0.83
N TYR A 73 -1.25 -3.95 -0.19
CA TYR A 73 -0.03 -3.14 -0.13
C TYR A 73 -0.06 -2.06 -1.19
N LEU A 74 0.69 -0.99 -0.99
CA LEU A 74 0.81 0.10 -1.95
C LEU A 74 2.24 0.22 -2.46
N PHE A 75 2.39 0.34 -3.77
CA PHE A 75 3.69 0.57 -4.44
C PHE A 75 3.59 1.81 -5.33
N ASP A 76 4.64 2.61 -5.38
CA ASP A 76 4.69 3.72 -6.31
C ASP A 76 4.96 3.25 -7.76
N TYR A 77 5.02 4.21 -8.68
CA TYR A 77 5.28 3.94 -10.11
C TYR A 77 6.66 3.31 -10.39
N THR A 78 7.58 3.33 -9.42
CA THR A 78 8.88 2.65 -9.50
C THR A 78 8.87 1.24 -8.90
N GLY A 79 7.72 0.79 -8.39
CA GLY A 79 7.56 -0.47 -7.67
C GLY A 79 8.08 -0.42 -6.23
N THR A 80 8.29 0.76 -5.66
CA THR A 80 8.72 0.90 -4.26
C THR A 80 7.51 0.91 -3.33
N GLN A 81 7.52 0.03 -2.31
CA GLN A 81 6.48 -0.04 -1.28
C GLN A 81 6.32 1.29 -0.55
N LYS A 82 5.08 1.72 -0.34
CA LYS A 82 4.72 2.92 0.41
C LYS A 82 4.05 2.57 1.73
N THR A 83 4.32 3.37 2.74
CA THR A 83 3.79 3.19 4.11
C THR A 83 3.26 4.52 4.66
N GLY A 84 2.57 4.46 5.80
CA GLY A 84 1.94 5.62 6.42
C GLY A 84 0.66 6.06 5.71
N TRP A 85 0.22 7.28 5.96
CA TRP A 85 -0.96 7.84 5.30
C TRP A 85 -0.70 8.13 3.82
N ARG A 86 -1.53 7.55 2.95
CA ARG A 86 -1.48 7.74 1.49
C ARG A 86 -2.86 8.09 0.95
N THR A 87 -2.88 8.83 -0.17
CA THR A 87 -4.10 9.07 -0.93
C THR A 87 -4.09 8.14 -2.13
N VAL A 88 -5.09 7.29 -2.23
CA VAL A 88 -5.29 6.33 -3.34
C VAL A 88 -6.67 6.58 -3.89
N ASP A 89 -6.80 6.91 -5.17
CA ASP A 89 -8.07 7.24 -5.83
C ASP A 89 -8.87 8.36 -5.13
N GLY A 90 -8.16 9.35 -4.57
CA GLY A 90 -8.76 10.44 -3.81
C GLY A 90 -9.09 10.13 -2.34
N GLU A 91 -8.96 8.88 -1.92
CA GLU A 91 -9.29 8.40 -0.58
C GLU A 91 -8.05 8.24 0.30
N ARG A 92 -8.19 8.53 1.59
CA ARG A 92 -7.08 8.42 2.56
C ARG A 92 -7.05 7.02 3.17
N ARG A 93 -5.92 6.33 3.01
CA ARG A 93 -5.64 4.99 3.56
C ARG A 93 -4.34 5.00 4.36
N TYR A 94 -4.24 4.11 5.32
CA TYR A 94 -3.04 3.98 6.15
C TYR A 94 -2.40 2.60 5.95
N TYR A 95 -1.11 2.64 5.61
CA TYR A 95 -0.29 1.43 5.46
C TYR A 95 0.71 1.38 6.61
N ASP A 96 0.78 0.26 7.30
CA ASP A 96 1.63 0.07 8.47
C ASP A 96 3.10 0.43 8.15
N PRO A 97 3.77 1.24 8.98
CA PRO A 97 5.14 1.65 8.70
C PRO A 97 6.18 0.53 8.70
N GLU A 98 5.92 -0.57 9.41
CA GLU A 98 6.85 -1.69 9.55
C GLU A 98 6.60 -2.78 8.51
N THR A 99 5.33 -3.13 8.30
CA THR A 99 4.95 -4.22 7.40
C THR A 99 4.55 -3.72 6.01
N GLY A 100 4.03 -2.51 5.92
CA GLY A 100 3.44 -1.92 4.71
C GLY A 100 2.05 -2.42 4.39
N GLU A 101 1.43 -3.17 5.27
CA GLU A 101 0.06 -3.69 5.12
C GLU A 101 -0.98 -2.58 5.28
N LEU A 102 -2.06 -2.64 4.48
CA LEU A 102 -3.22 -1.78 4.70
C LEU A 102 -3.82 -2.07 6.07
N VAL A 103 -3.93 -1.04 6.91
CA VAL A 103 -4.50 -1.17 8.25
C VAL A 103 -6.01 -0.97 8.17
N LEU A 104 -6.75 -1.90 8.75
CA LEU A 104 -8.20 -1.82 8.97
C LEU A 104 -8.48 -1.62 10.46
N GLY A 105 -9.38 -0.70 10.79
CA GLY A 105 -9.71 -0.38 12.16
C GLY A 105 -8.87 0.74 12.75
N TRP A 106 -8.45 0.59 14.01
CA TRP A 106 -7.77 1.65 14.74
C TRP A 106 -6.34 1.88 14.26
N VAL A 107 -6.01 3.16 14.03
CA VAL A 107 -4.69 3.63 13.61
C VAL A 107 -4.18 4.65 14.63
N GLU A 108 -2.94 4.49 15.06
CA GLU A 108 -2.22 5.49 15.84
C GLU A 108 -1.10 6.10 15.00
N SER A 109 -1.13 7.42 14.80
CA SER A 109 -0.17 8.11 13.96
C SER A 109 0.03 9.54 14.43
N GLY A 110 1.28 9.96 14.61
CA GLY A 110 1.61 11.32 15.01
C GLY A 110 1.05 11.75 16.37
N GLY A 111 0.77 10.81 17.27
CA GLY A 111 0.17 11.07 18.58
C GLY A 111 -1.36 11.22 18.56
N TYR A 112 -1.99 10.95 17.45
CA TYR A 112 -3.45 10.96 17.27
C TYR A 112 -3.96 9.58 16.93
N ARG A 113 -5.25 9.35 17.24
CA ARG A 113 -5.97 8.13 16.87
C ARG A 113 -6.92 8.41 15.72
N TYR A 114 -7.02 7.45 14.83
CA TYR A 114 -7.89 7.45 13.65
C TYR A 114 -8.60 6.10 13.56
N TYR A 115 -9.59 6.02 12.73
CA TYR A 115 -10.22 4.76 12.37
C TYR A 115 -10.33 4.63 10.86
N THR A 116 -10.08 3.42 10.34
CA THR A 116 -10.34 3.07 8.95
C THR A 116 -11.41 1.99 8.91
N ASP A 117 -12.29 2.06 7.93
CA ASP A 117 -13.33 1.05 7.73
C ASP A 117 -12.78 -0.27 7.15
N ASP A 118 -13.67 -1.23 6.87
CA ASP A 118 -13.32 -2.53 6.29
C ASP A 118 -12.76 -2.44 4.85
N SER A 119 -12.86 -1.28 4.22
CA SER A 119 -12.24 -0.95 2.93
C SER A 119 -10.91 -0.21 3.08
N GLY A 120 -10.49 0.07 4.30
CA GLY A 120 -9.28 0.83 4.62
C GLY A 120 -9.45 2.34 4.46
N LEU A 121 -10.68 2.85 4.32
CA LEU A 121 -10.94 4.28 4.18
C LEU A 121 -10.96 4.95 5.56
N LYS A 122 -10.30 6.11 5.65
CA LYS A 122 -10.27 6.90 6.88
C LYS A 122 -11.65 7.47 7.20
N GLU A 123 -12.15 7.18 8.40
CA GLU A 123 -13.43 7.67 8.89
C GLU A 123 -13.35 9.09 9.45
N THR A 124 -14.47 9.82 9.31
CA THR A 124 -14.71 11.17 9.86
C THR A 124 -16.11 11.25 10.47
N GLY A 125 -16.36 12.28 11.26
CA GLY A 125 -17.67 12.48 11.89
C GLY A 125 -17.95 11.50 13.02
N GLU A 126 -19.23 11.24 13.25
CA GLU A 126 -19.67 10.28 14.29
C GLU A 126 -19.73 8.87 13.74
N GLN A 127 -19.05 7.95 14.41
CA GLN A 127 -18.99 6.53 14.06
C GLN A 127 -19.39 5.65 15.24
N GLU A 128 -20.07 4.55 14.96
CA GLU A 128 -20.35 3.52 15.95
C GLU A 128 -19.43 2.31 15.68
N ILE A 129 -18.52 2.06 16.61
CA ILE A 129 -17.50 1.01 16.50
C ILE A 129 -17.63 0.11 17.71
N ASP A 130 -17.88 -1.18 17.50
CA ASP A 130 -18.07 -2.16 18.57
C ASP A 130 -19.12 -1.76 19.63
N GLY A 131 -20.21 -1.11 19.19
CA GLY A 131 -21.29 -0.64 20.04
C GLY A 131 -20.98 0.61 20.86
N HIS A 132 -19.88 1.28 20.59
CA HIS A 132 -19.48 2.55 21.20
C HIS A 132 -19.50 3.67 20.17
N ARG A 133 -19.91 4.86 20.58
CA ARG A 133 -19.86 6.04 19.72
C ARG A 133 -18.53 6.76 19.88
N TYR A 134 -17.96 7.10 18.72
CA TYR A 134 -16.74 7.89 18.61
C TYR A 134 -17.01 9.08 17.71
N SER A 135 -16.33 10.18 17.96
CA SER A 135 -16.34 11.35 17.09
C SER A 135 -14.96 11.55 16.52
N PHE A 136 -14.90 11.79 15.21
CA PHE A 136 -13.66 12.08 14.48
C PHE A 136 -13.80 13.43 13.79
N SER A 137 -12.73 14.21 13.78
CA SER A 137 -12.68 15.49 13.09
C SER A 137 -13.06 15.35 11.61
N GLU A 138 -14.02 16.13 11.14
CA GLU A 138 -14.43 16.14 9.73
C GLU A 138 -13.30 16.54 8.77
N THR A 139 -12.36 17.35 9.25
CA THR A 139 -11.23 17.81 8.44
C THR A 139 -10.06 16.84 8.46
N TYR A 140 -9.71 16.34 9.66
CA TYR A 140 -8.47 15.58 9.87
C TYR A 140 -8.72 14.10 10.10
N GLY A 141 -9.94 13.69 10.50
CA GLY A 141 -10.28 12.32 10.89
C GLY A 141 -9.61 11.88 12.20
N THR A 142 -9.05 12.82 12.97
CA THR A 142 -8.53 12.53 14.31
C THR A 142 -9.66 12.27 15.29
N GLN A 143 -9.52 11.26 16.15
CA GLN A 143 -10.50 11.03 17.22
C GLN A 143 -10.55 12.24 18.16
N ASP A 144 -11.75 12.75 18.37
CA ASP A 144 -11.99 13.78 19.38
C ASP A 144 -11.99 13.13 20.75
N THR A 145 -10.97 13.41 21.54
CA THR A 145 -10.88 13.00 22.95
C THR A 145 -11.44 14.06 23.89
N GLY A 146 -12.14 15.07 23.33
CA GLY A 146 -12.71 16.18 24.06
C GLY A 146 -13.69 15.69 25.11
N ILE A 147 -13.42 16.03 26.36
CA ILE A 147 -14.41 16.06 27.42
C ILE A 147 -15.38 17.18 27.01
N HIS A 148 -16.48 16.82 26.39
CA HIS A 148 -17.59 17.75 26.28
C HIS A 148 -18.11 17.98 27.72
N ALA A 149 -17.55 18.99 28.39
CA ALA A 149 -18.14 19.49 29.62
C ALA A 149 -19.51 20.08 29.26
N PHE A 150 -20.54 19.54 29.83
CA PHE A 150 -21.92 20.02 29.76
C PHE A 150 -22.06 21.38 30.44
#